data_0573ab7df6e20b77cd37a1de82f82d08
#
_entry.id   0573ab7df6e20b77cd37a1de82f82d08
#
_cell.length_a   1.000
_cell.length_b   1.000
_cell.length_c   1.000
_cell.angle_alpha   90.00
_cell.angle_beta   90.00
_cell.angle_gamma   90.00
#
_symmetry.space_group_name_H-M   'P 1'
#
loop_
_entity.id
_entity.type
_entity.pdbx_description
1 polymer ?
#
loop_
_entity_poly.entity_id
_entity_poly.type
_entity_poly.pdbx_seq_one_letter_code
_entity_poly.pdbx_strand_id
1 'polypeptide(L)'
;MIISFVTFKEIAMRSMLKRLRSSYTGLGFAILLATFVLFSSCNNTGNNQPAQKFQVAHPEWSYNATIYEVNLRQYTPSGTLTEFKSHIPELKKLGVKIIWFMPIYPIGEVNRKGSLGSYYSVKDYMKVNPEFGTMEEFKDVVKILHENGMKVILDWVANHTSQDNALITEHPDWYKHDSTGKIVSPFDWTDVAQLDYSKPELQKYMIGAMKYWLTEADVDGFRCDVAGMVPTPFWNKARAEFDKVKPVFMLAEAEQPDLQEYAFDMTYSWEFHHIMNAIAQGKDSIPQLDSCFQKELVTYPKNAFRMRFITNHDENSWNGSEFERMGDAVKAMAALTFVVPGMPLIYSGQEVGMHKRLRFFDKDTINWPNNEWFPFYQKLVELKATNPALLCGEKGADMFRIKSANSKIYAFTRENEQGKVLAIFNFSKNKQSFTLDNEALAGHYVDLFADKATEIDIPAKADFTLGPWGFLIYVKK
;
A
#
# COMPACT_ATOMS: atom_id res chain seq x y z
N MET A 1 17.37 -21.89 0.45
CA MET A 1 16.81 -22.55 1.66
C MET A 1 15.90 -21.52 2.29
N ILE A 2 14.63 -21.53 1.89
CA ILE A 2 13.62 -20.51 2.24
C ILE A 2 12.85 -21.04 3.43
N ILE A 3 13.05 -20.45 4.60
CA ILE A 3 12.24 -20.71 5.80
C ILE A 3 11.18 -19.60 5.84
N SER A 4 9.95 -20.04 5.68
CA SER A 4 8.73 -19.22 5.70
C SER A 4 8.62 -18.41 7.01
N PHE A 5 8.42 -17.11 6.91
CA PHE A 5 8.27 -16.14 8.01
C PHE A 5 7.07 -16.42 8.96
N VAL A 6 6.22 -17.40 8.66
CA VAL A 6 5.03 -17.75 9.45
C VAL A 6 5.37 -18.53 10.72
N THR A 7 6.52 -19.24 10.79
CA THR A 7 6.82 -20.20 11.87
C THR A 7 7.37 -19.58 13.16
N PHE A 8 7.92 -18.37 13.13
CA PHE A 8 8.54 -17.79 14.34
C PHE A 8 7.54 -17.12 15.29
N LYS A 9 6.46 -16.53 14.79
CA LYS A 9 5.40 -15.95 15.65
C LYS A 9 4.57 -17.00 16.38
N GLU A 10 4.32 -18.15 15.78
CA GLU A 10 3.57 -19.23 16.43
C GLU A 10 4.37 -19.93 17.54
N ILE A 11 5.67 -20.07 17.38
CA ILE A 11 6.54 -20.71 18.41
C ILE A 11 6.69 -19.81 19.65
N ALA A 12 6.81 -18.51 19.47
CA ALA A 12 6.89 -17.55 20.59
C ALA A 12 5.57 -17.46 21.37
N MET A 13 4.42 -17.50 20.71
CA MET A 13 3.10 -17.43 21.35
C MET A 13 2.75 -18.72 22.10
N ARG A 14 3.14 -19.90 21.60
CA ARG A 14 2.92 -21.18 22.29
C ARG A 14 3.80 -21.35 23.53
N SER A 15 5.00 -20.75 23.55
CA SER A 15 5.89 -20.76 24.72
C SER A 15 5.38 -19.85 25.84
N MET A 16 4.76 -18.73 25.51
CA MET A 16 4.18 -17.78 26.47
C MET A 16 2.90 -18.31 27.12
N LEU A 17 2.06 -19.02 26.37
CA LEU A 17 0.82 -19.64 26.89
C LEU A 17 1.09 -20.86 27.79
N LYS A 18 2.23 -21.55 27.65
CA LYS A 18 2.62 -22.64 28.56
C LYS A 18 3.13 -22.15 29.91
N ARG A 19 3.66 -20.93 30.01
CA ARG A 19 4.14 -20.35 31.29
C ARG A 19 3.02 -19.76 32.16
N LEU A 20 1.84 -19.47 31.62
CA LEU A 20 0.71 -18.90 32.34
C LEU A 20 -0.24 -19.95 32.97
N ARG A 21 0.00 -21.25 32.75
CA ARG A 21 -0.84 -22.33 33.31
C ARG A 21 -0.29 -23.00 34.59
N SER A 22 0.80 -22.50 35.15
CA SER A 22 1.45 -23.14 36.31
C SER A 22 1.57 -22.23 37.52
N SER A 23 0.55 -21.49 37.90
CA SER A 23 0.48 -20.89 39.25
C SER A 23 -0.92 -20.34 39.46
N TYR A 24 -1.77 -21.08 40.12
CA TYR A 24 -2.80 -20.61 41.05
C TYR A 24 -3.63 -21.80 41.53
N THR A 25 -3.22 -22.35 42.67
CA THR A 25 -4.11 -23.11 43.55
C THR A 25 -3.98 -22.49 44.94
N GLY A 26 -5.10 -22.17 45.57
CA GLY A 26 -5.17 -22.05 47.01
C GLY A 26 -5.79 -20.81 47.60
N LEU A 27 -7.05 -20.93 47.97
CA LEU A 27 -7.76 -20.53 49.19
C LEU A 27 -7.63 -19.07 49.73
N GLY A 28 -8.79 -18.52 50.06
CA GLY A 28 -8.96 -17.53 51.12
C GLY A 28 -10.25 -16.70 51.04
N PHE A 29 -11.32 -17.19 51.67
CA PHE A 29 -12.58 -16.47 51.97
C PHE A 29 -12.39 -15.45 53.10
N ALA A 30 -13.08 -14.29 53.08
CA ALA A 30 -13.89 -13.67 54.18
C ALA A 30 -13.84 -12.13 54.18
N ILE A 31 -14.94 -11.48 53.90
CA ILE A 31 -15.88 -10.69 54.76
C ILE A 31 -15.25 -9.46 55.49
N LEU A 32 -15.72 -8.24 55.29
CA LEU A 32 -16.61 -7.37 56.05
C LEU A 32 -16.59 -5.90 55.65
N LEU A 33 -17.78 -5.40 55.37
CA LEU A 33 -18.50 -4.18 55.85
C LEU A 33 -17.78 -2.84 56.01
N ALA A 34 -18.33 -1.91 55.26
CA ALA A 34 -18.78 -0.55 55.57
C ALA A 34 -18.04 0.33 56.57
N THR A 35 -17.55 1.47 56.07
CA THR A 35 -17.65 2.75 56.78
C THR A 35 -17.83 3.91 55.78
N PHE A 36 -18.99 4.57 55.89
CA PHE A 36 -19.30 5.89 55.32
C PHE A 36 -18.44 6.93 56.01
N VAL A 37 -17.66 7.68 55.23
CA VAL A 37 -17.20 9.01 55.69
C VAL A 37 -17.37 9.97 54.51
N LEU A 38 -18.30 10.88 54.71
CA LEU A 38 -18.48 12.09 53.90
C LEU A 38 -17.25 12.97 54.03
N PHE A 39 -16.60 13.27 52.92
CA PHE A 39 -15.83 14.48 52.78
C PHE A 39 -16.21 15.24 51.51
N SER A 40 -16.48 16.50 51.76
CA SER A 40 -16.97 17.52 50.84
C SER A 40 -16.11 17.69 49.60
N SER A 41 -16.82 17.81 48.51
CA SER A 41 -16.65 18.66 47.34
C SER A 41 -15.34 19.50 47.29
N CYS A 42 -14.48 19.17 46.35
CA CYS A 42 -13.80 20.14 45.52
C CYS A 42 -14.15 19.81 44.06
N ASN A 43 -15.03 20.61 43.50
CA ASN A 43 -15.31 20.61 42.07
C ASN A 43 -14.03 20.99 41.30
N ASN A 44 -13.29 20.00 40.85
CA ASN A 44 -12.38 20.15 39.71
C ASN A 44 -13.11 19.56 38.52
N THR A 45 -13.86 20.39 37.81
CA THR A 45 -14.36 20.08 36.47
C THR A 45 -13.17 20.03 35.55
N GLY A 46 -12.41 18.93 35.64
CA GLY A 46 -11.53 18.52 34.58
C GLY A 46 -12.42 18.23 33.37
N ASN A 47 -12.31 19.05 32.36
CA ASN A 47 -12.85 18.81 31.05
C ASN A 47 -12.28 17.48 30.53
N ASN A 48 -12.92 16.35 30.85
CA ASN A 48 -12.78 15.11 30.15
C ASN A 48 -13.54 15.25 28.81
N GLN A 49 -13.10 16.14 27.93
CA GLN A 49 -13.36 15.94 26.52
C GLN A 49 -12.60 14.67 26.15
N PRO A 50 -13.25 13.67 25.52
CA PRO A 50 -12.54 12.53 24.96
C PRO A 50 -11.44 13.12 24.07
N ALA A 51 -10.19 12.67 24.28
CA ALA A 51 -9.06 13.11 23.47
C ALA A 51 -9.51 13.03 22.01
N GLN A 52 -9.57 14.19 21.36
CA GLN A 52 -10.04 14.30 19.98
C GLN A 52 -9.05 13.43 19.18
N LYS A 53 -9.51 12.26 18.69
CA LYS A 53 -8.68 11.41 17.83
C LYS A 53 -8.29 12.26 16.65
N PHE A 54 -7.04 12.65 16.59
CA PHE A 54 -6.51 13.40 15.48
C PHE A 54 -6.70 12.57 14.24
N GLN A 55 -7.18 13.13 13.15
CA GLN A 55 -7.38 12.43 11.89
C GLN A 55 -6.40 13.00 10.87
N VAL A 56 -5.80 12.11 10.09
CA VAL A 56 -4.98 12.52 8.95
C VAL A 56 -5.85 13.29 7.96
N ALA A 57 -5.46 14.52 7.63
CA ALA A 57 -6.09 15.30 6.58
C ALA A 57 -5.51 14.87 5.23
N HIS A 58 -6.26 14.06 4.49
CA HIS A 58 -5.84 13.61 3.16
C HIS A 58 -5.84 14.77 2.16
N PRO A 59 -4.81 14.88 1.30
CA PRO A 59 -4.88 15.80 0.17
C PRO A 59 -6.11 15.48 -0.71
N GLU A 60 -6.87 16.51 -1.08
CA GLU A 60 -8.16 16.32 -1.80
C GLU A 60 -8.00 15.50 -3.09
N TRP A 61 -6.88 15.67 -3.79
CA TRP A 61 -6.57 14.96 -5.02
C TRP A 61 -6.30 13.46 -4.84
N SER A 62 -6.16 12.96 -3.60
CA SER A 62 -5.82 11.56 -3.33
C SER A 62 -7.02 10.61 -3.32
N TYR A 63 -8.23 11.11 -3.08
CA TYR A 63 -9.40 10.26 -2.87
C TYR A 63 -9.77 9.36 -4.05
N ASN A 64 -9.56 9.83 -5.27
CA ASN A 64 -9.86 9.09 -6.51
C ASN A 64 -8.60 8.61 -7.26
N ALA A 65 -7.45 8.63 -6.59
CA ALA A 65 -6.19 8.34 -7.24
C ALA A 65 -5.95 6.84 -7.45
N THR A 66 -5.14 6.56 -8.47
CA THR A 66 -4.41 5.30 -8.67
C THR A 66 -2.93 5.62 -8.59
N ILE A 67 -2.16 4.79 -7.86
CA ILE A 67 -0.71 4.90 -7.79
C ILE A 67 -0.08 4.11 -8.93
N TYR A 68 0.97 4.68 -9.51
CA TYR A 68 1.85 4.01 -10.44
C TYR A 68 3.26 4.00 -9.88
N GLU A 69 3.78 2.82 -9.60
CA GLU A 69 5.12 2.61 -9.04
C GLU A 69 6.15 2.52 -10.17
N VAL A 70 7.12 3.43 -10.16
CA VAL A 70 8.18 3.53 -11.17
C VAL A 70 9.47 2.90 -10.67
N ASN A 71 9.87 1.79 -11.28
CA ASN A 71 11.21 1.26 -11.17
C ASN A 71 12.09 1.91 -12.26
N LEU A 72 12.64 3.10 -11.95
CA LEU A 72 13.33 3.92 -12.93
C LEU A 72 14.51 3.19 -13.60
N ARG A 73 15.31 2.44 -12.82
CA ARG A 73 16.45 1.65 -13.36
C ARG A 73 16.02 0.69 -14.47
N GLN A 74 14.84 0.10 -14.35
CA GLN A 74 14.37 -0.95 -15.24
C GLN A 74 13.36 -0.44 -16.29
N TYR A 75 12.92 0.82 -16.14
CA TYR A 75 11.83 1.39 -16.93
C TYR A 75 12.16 1.48 -18.42
N THR A 76 13.36 1.90 -18.72
CA THR A 76 13.88 2.11 -20.08
C THR A 76 15.25 1.43 -20.26
N PRO A 77 15.76 1.29 -21.51
CA PRO A 77 17.10 0.77 -21.74
C PRO A 77 18.20 1.53 -21.00
N SER A 78 18.17 2.87 -20.97
CA SER A 78 19.13 3.66 -20.20
C SER A 78 18.83 3.68 -18.69
N GLY A 79 17.56 3.61 -18.30
CA GLY A 79 17.11 3.76 -16.93
C GLY A 79 17.25 5.18 -16.38
N THR A 80 17.25 6.20 -17.26
CA THR A 80 17.46 7.59 -16.90
C THR A 80 16.17 8.40 -16.82
N LEU A 81 16.20 9.50 -16.06
CA LEU A 81 15.11 10.47 -15.98
C LEU A 81 14.78 11.09 -17.34
N THR A 82 15.83 11.36 -18.14
CA THR A 82 15.66 11.91 -19.51
C THR A 82 14.88 10.96 -20.41
N GLU A 83 15.18 9.66 -20.38
CA GLU A 83 14.45 8.70 -21.20
C GLU A 83 13.03 8.44 -20.64
N PHE A 84 12.88 8.41 -19.31
CA PHE A 84 11.57 8.28 -18.65
C PHE A 84 10.59 9.39 -19.08
N LYS A 85 11.04 10.62 -19.30
CA LYS A 85 10.18 11.74 -19.74
C LYS A 85 9.37 11.41 -21.00
N SER A 86 9.92 10.61 -21.91
CA SER A 86 9.23 10.21 -23.14
C SER A 86 8.00 9.34 -22.91
N HIS A 87 7.88 8.70 -21.73
CA HIS A 87 6.77 7.85 -21.33
C HIS A 87 5.67 8.59 -20.56
N ILE A 88 5.89 9.83 -20.13
CA ILE A 88 4.88 10.63 -19.40
C ILE A 88 3.56 10.75 -20.17
N PRO A 89 3.52 10.94 -21.50
CA PRO A 89 2.27 10.95 -22.25
C PRO A 89 1.46 9.67 -22.15
N GLU A 90 2.11 8.50 -22.09
CA GLU A 90 1.42 7.20 -21.93
C GLU A 90 0.88 7.05 -20.50
N LEU A 91 1.59 7.50 -19.47
CA LEU A 91 1.09 7.53 -18.09
C LEU A 91 -0.12 8.46 -17.94
N LYS A 92 -0.11 9.61 -18.62
CA LYS A 92 -1.28 10.49 -18.71
C LYS A 92 -2.46 9.81 -19.39
N LYS A 93 -2.21 9.10 -20.50
CA LYS A 93 -3.23 8.33 -21.23
C LYS A 93 -3.78 7.17 -20.40
N LEU A 94 -2.93 6.51 -19.60
CA LEU A 94 -3.36 5.48 -18.64
C LEU A 94 -4.28 6.09 -17.56
N GLY A 95 -4.09 7.36 -17.21
CA GLY A 95 -4.93 8.12 -16.28
C GLY A 95 -4.50 8.04 -14.82
N VAL A 96 -3.32 7.48 -14.53
CA VAL A 96 -2.77 7.39 -13.16
C VAL A 96 -2.51 8.79 -12.58
N LYS A 97 -2.67 8.91 -11.25
CA LYS A 97 -2.62 10.21 -10.58
C LYS A 97 -1.38 10.39 -9.71
N ILE A 98 -0.90 9.35 -9.08
CA ILE A 98 0.27 9.39 -8.21
C ILE A 98 1.39 8.58 -8.85
N ILE A 99 2.52 9.22 -9.09
CA ILE A 99 3.75 8.56 -9.54
C ILE A 99 4.64 8.37 -8.32
N TRP A 100 4.85 7.12 -7.94
CA TRP A 100 5.78 6.74 -6.89
C TRP A 100 7.09 6.29 -7.53
N PHE A 101 8.15 7.09 -7.38
CA PHE A 101 9.49 6.66 -7.73
C PHE A 101 10.09 5.81 -6.62
N MET A 102 10.51 4.57 -6.94
CA MET A 102 11.43 3.81 -6.09
C MET A 102 12.67 4.67 -5.76
N PRO A 103 13.50 4.30 -4.74
CA PRO A 103 14.56 5.19 -4.31
C PRO A 103 15.46 5.66 -5.46
N ILE A 104 15.62 6.97 -5.59
CA ILE A 104 16.44 7.62 -6.64
C ILE A 104 17.79 8.13 -6.12
N TYR A 105 18.13 7.79 -4.89
CA TYR A 105 19.33 8.24 -4.19
C TYR A 105 20.58 7.50 -4.64
N PRO A 106 21.80 8.08 -4.47
CA PRO A 106 23.06 7.36 -4.64
C PRO A 106 23.09 6.10 -3.78
N ILE A 107 23.60 5.02 -4.35
CA ILE A 107 23.62 3.69 -3.74
C ILE A 107 25.00 3.40 -3.17
N GLY A 108 25.06 2.79 -1.99
CA GLY A 108 26.29 2.36 -1.33
C GLY A 108 27.13 1.37 -2.16
N GLU A 109 28.44 1.40 -1.93
CA GLU A 109 29.40 0.52 -2.60
C GLU A 109 29.97 -0.54 -1.67
N VAL A 110 30.02 -0.25 -0.37
CA VAL A 110 30.49 -1.21 0.65
C VAL A 110 29.47 -2.32 0.85
N ASN A 111 29.91 -3.56 0.70
CA ASN A 111 29.07 -4.76 0.76
C ASN A 111 27.93 -4.79 -0.27
N ARG A 112 28.08 -4.07 -1.38
CA ARG A 112 27.11 -3.97 -2.47
C ARG A 112 26.73 -5.37 -2.98
N LYS A 113 25.40 -5.61 -3.11
CA LYS A 113 24.86 -6.82 -3.69
C LYS A 113 24.63 -6.65 -5.19
N GLY A 114 25.02 -7.63 -6.02
CA GLY A 114 24.95 -7.55 -7.48
C GLY A 114 25.85 -6.45 -8.08
N SER A 115 25.61 -6.09 -9.33
CA SER A 115 26.45 -5.10 -10.06
C SER A 115 26.12 -3.66 -9.71
N LEU A 116 24.83 -3.35 -9.45
CA LEU A 116 24.34 -1.99 -9.23
C LEU A 116 23.85 -1.73 -7.80
N GLY A 117 23.77 -2.75 -6.97
CA GLY A 117 23.34 -2.63 -5.58
C GLY A 117 21.82 -2.46 -5.39
N SER A 118 21.44 -2.45 -4.12
CA SER A 118 20.06 -2.22 -3.69
C SER A 118 19.72 -0.73 -3.78
N TYR A 119 18.55 -0.40 -4.34
CA TYR A 119 17.97 0.96 -4.29
C TYR A 119 17.85 1.47 -2.84
N TYR A 120 17.65 0.55 -1.89
CA TYR A 120 17.42 0.82 -0.47
C TYR A 120 18.72 0.96 0.32
N SER A 121 19.90 0.78 -0.29
CA SER A 121 21.20 1.06 0.33
C SER A 121 21.61 2.51 0.08
N VAL A 122 20.97 3.46 0.79
CA VAL A 122 21.07 4.90 0.54
C VAL A 122 22.40 5.47 1.04
N LYS A 123 23.20 6.02 0.12
CA LYS A 123 24.50 6.66 0.40
C LYS A 123 24.38 8.15 0.72
N ASP A 124 23.39 8.85 0.13
CA ASP A 124 23.13 10.27 0.38
C ASP A 124 21.65 10.57 0.16
N TYR A 125 20.97 11.08 1.20
CA TYR A 125 19.54 11.35 1.17
C TYR A 125 19.12 12.58 0.37
N MET A 126 20.05 13.48 0.03
CA MET A 126 19.74 14.77 -0.61
C MET A 126 20.30 14.89 -2.03
N LYS A 127 20.69 13.76 -2.64
CA LYS A 127 21.19 13.72 -4.03
C LYS A 127 20.39 12.75 -4.88
N VAL A 128 20.33 13.02 -6.16
CA VAL A 128 19.89 12.06 -7.19
C VAL A 128 21.07 11.16 -7.56
N ASN A 129 20.82 9.87 -7.73
CA ASN A 129 21.81 8.92 -8.22
C ASN A 129 22.29 9.34 -9.62
N PRO A 130 23.60 9.52 -9.84
CA PRO A 130 24.14 9.89 -11.17
C PRO A 130 23.77 8.90 -12.28
N GLU A 131 23.47 7.63 -11.96
CA GLU A 131 22.96 6.65 -12.94
C GLU A 131 21.59 7.04 -13.52
N PHE A 132 20.79 7.79 -12.76
CA PHE A 132 19.46 8.23 -13.18
C PHE A 132 19.45 9.61 -13.79
N GLY A 133 20.41 10.47 -13.42
CA GLY A 133 20.53 11.84 -13.89
C GLY A 133 20.90 12.82 -12.79
N THR A 134 20.49 14.07 -12.96
CA THR A 134 20.78 15.19 -12.05
C THR A 134 19.54 15.62 -11.26
N MET A 135 19.73 16.46 -10.24
CA MET A 135 18.64 17.10 -9.49
C MET A 135 17.78 17.98 -10.40
N GLU A 136 18.39 18.70 -11.32
CA GLU A 136 17.69 19.56 -12.28
C GLU A 136 16.82 18.75 -13.22
N GLU A 137 17.30 17.60 -13.71
CA GLU A 137 16.50 16.68 -14.52
C GLU A 137 15.33 16.10 -13.74
N PHE A 138 15.52 15.78 -12.45
CA PHE A 138 14.44 15.30 -11.60
C PHE A 138 13.39 16.40 -11.35
N LYS A 139 13.80 17.63 -11.03
CA LYS A 139 12.89 18.79 -10.91
C LYS A 139 12.08 19.02 -12.19
N ASP A 140 12.73 18.89 -13.35
CA ASP A 140 12.04 18.99 -14.65
C ASP A 140 11.00 17.87 -14.85
N VAL A 141 11.33 16.62 -14.48
CA VAL A 141 10.38 15.50 -14.50
C VAL A 141 9.19 15.78 -13.59
N VAL A 142 9.42 16.21 -12.36
CA VAL A 142 8.33 16.55 -11.41
C VAL A 142 7.42 17.64 -11.98
N LYS A 143 8.03 18.72 -12.51
CA LYS A 143 7.28 19.80 -13.15
C LYS A 143 6.41 19.31 -14.31
N ILE A 144 6.96 18.50 -15.22
CA ILE A 144 6.22 17.95 -16.35
C ILE A 144 5.08 17.04 -15.87
N LEU A 145 5.29 16.21 -14.83
CA LEU A 145 4.27 15.38 -14.24
C LEU A 145 3.12 16.23 -13.66
N HIS A 146 3.45 17.32 -12.93
CA HIS A 146 2.47 18.27 -12.41
C HIS A 146 1.67 18.97 -13.52
N GLU A 147 2.32 19.41 -14.58
CA GLU A 147 1.68 20.02 -15.77
C GLU A 147 0.71 19.03 -16.45
N ASN A 148 0.95 17.73 -16.30
CA ASN A 148 0.05 16.68 -16.80
C ASN A 148 -0.98 16.19 -15.76
N GLY A 149 -1.12 16.88 -14.62
CA GLY A 149 -2.11 16.59 -13.57
C GLY A 149 -1.77 15.41 -12.66
N MET A 150 -0.54 14.92 -12.72
CA MET A 150 -0.03 13.86 -11.85
C MET A 150 0.70 14.43 -10.64
N LYS A 151 0.77 13.66 -9.57
CA LYS A 151 1.47 13.95 -8.30
C LYS A 151 2.65 13.02 -8.14
N VAL A 152 3.68 13.46 -7.43
CA VAL A 152 4.94 12.71 -7.28
C VAL A 152 5.19 12.40 -5.82
N ILE A 153 5.39 11.12 -5.49
CA ILE A 153 5.91 10.71 -4.18
C ILE A 153 7.23 9.96 -4.36
N LEU A 154 8.14 10.16 -3.39
CA LEU A 154 9.43 9.48 -3.36
C LEU A 154 9.42 8.35 -2.34
N ASP A 155 10.13 7.28 -2.66
CA ASP A 155 10.45 6.24 -1.70
C ASP A 155 11.46 6.75 -0.68
N TRP A 156 11.14 6.65 0.60
CA TRP A 156 11.97 7.13 1.70
C TRP A 156 12.43 5.99 2.60
N VAL A 157 13.74 5.77 2.64
CA VAL A 157 14.36 4.69 3.41
C VAL A 157 14.80 5.22 4.77
N ALA A 158 13.87 5.20 5.75
CA ALA A 158 14.14 5.78 7.06
C ALA A 158 14.87 4.85 8.04
N ASN A 159 14.73 3.52 7.89
CA ASN A 159 15.22 2.56 8.88
C ASN A 159 16.74 2.36 8.86
N HIS A 160 17.40 2.59 7.73
CA HIS A 160 18.81 2.26 7.53
C HIS A 160 19.46 3.11 6.44
N THR A 161 20.78 3.12 6.38
CA THR A 161 21.59 3.71 5.31
C THR A 161 22.50 2.66 4.71
N SER A 162 23.23 3.01 3.62
CA SER A 162 24.36 2.19 3.18
C SER A 162 25.48 2.16 4.22
N GLN A 163 26.37 1.17 4.12
CA GLN A 163 27.54 1.03 5.00
C GLN A 163 28.61 2.12 4.79
N ASP A 164 28.54 2.88 3.70
CA ASP A 164 29.44 3.98 3.33
C ASP A 164 28.72 5.34 3.25
N ASN A 165 27.57 5.47 3.92
CA ASN A 165 26.94 6.77 4.12
C ASN A 165 27.82 7.63 5.05
N ALA A 166 28.00 8.91 4.73
CA ALA A 166 28.85 9.84 5.50
C ALA A 166 28.46 9.92 6.98
N LEU A 167 27.18 9.76 7.31
CA LEU A 167 26.67 9.78 8.67
C LEU A 167 27.30 8.70 9.56
N ILE A 168 27.82 7.58 9.00
CA ILE A 168 28.50 6.54 9.78
C ILE A 168 29.76 7.08 10.47
N THR A 169 30.49 7.97 9.79
CA THR A 169 31.70 8.60 10.34
C THR A 169 31.43 9.91 11.06
N GLU A 170 30.46 10.68 10.60
CA GLU A 170 30.10 11.98 11.19
C GLU A 170 29.29 11.83 12.49
N HIS A 171 28.41 10.84 12.54
CA HIS A 171 27.48 10.59 13.63
C HIS A 171 27.34 9.09 13.92
N PRO A 172 28.41 8.40 14.33
CA PRO A 172 28.37 6.96 14.59
C PRO A 172 27.34 6.59 15.67
N ASP A 173 27.06 7.48 16.62
CA ASP A 173 26.07 7.32 17.66
C ASP A 173 24.60 7.33 17.16
N TRP A 174 24.36 7.72 15.90
CA TRP A 174 23.03 7.64 15.28
C TRP A 174 22.67 6.23 14.79
N TYR A 175 23.59 5.30 14.89
CA TYR A 175 23.39 3.93 14.46
C TYR A 175 23.22 2.99 15.66
N LYS A 176 22.50 1.89 15.46
CA LYS A 176 22.40 0.83 16.45
C LYS A 176 23.69 0.04 16.51
N HIS A 177 24.13 -0.28 17.73
CA HIS A 177 25.33 -1.08 17.98
C HIS A 177 24.98 -2.36 18.73
N ASP A 178 25.76 -3.41 18.48
CA ASP A 178 25.72 -4.63 19.26
C ASP A 178 26.50 -4.47 20.58
N SER A 179 26.56 -5.53 21.39
CA SER A 179 27.27 -5.53 22.66
C SER A 179 28.78 -5.36 22.54
N THR A 180 29.34 -5.48 21.35
CA THR A 180 30.78 -5.28 21.06
C THR A 180 31.09 -3.87 20.57
N GLY A 181 30.06 -3.03 20.37
CA GLY A 181 30.19 -1.70 19.83
C GLY A 181 30.23 -1.64 18.30
N LYS A 182 29.92 -2.71 17.59
CA LYS A 182 29.84 -2.75 16.13
C LYS A 182 28.44 -2.32 15.67
N ILE A 183 28.38 -1.49 14.64
CA ILE A 183 27.12 -1.11 13.98
C ILE A 183 26.43 -2.36 13.42
N VAL A 184 25.13 -2.51 13.69
CA VAL A 184 24.34 -3.66 13.25
C VAL A 184 23.64 -3.41 11.93
N SER A 185 23.49 -4.46 11.13
CA SER A 185 22.58 -4.50 9.98
C SER A 185 21.23 -5.07 10.41
N PRO A 186 20.09 -4.57 9.91
CA PRO A 186 18.82 -5.23 10.16
C PRO A 186 18.76 -6.57 9.42
N PHE A 187 18.35 -7.64 10.11
CA PHE A 187 18.23 -8.98 9.54
C PHE A 187 19.54 -9.45 8.86
N ASP A 188 19.41 -10.00 7.64
CA ASP A 188 20.51 -10.44 6.75
C ASP A 188 20.89 -9.39 5.69
N TRP A 189 20.47 -8.11 5.87
CA TRP A 189 20.74 -7.02 4.93
C TRP A 189 22.14 -6.44 5.16
N THR A 190 23.16 -7.19 4.79
CA THR A 190 24.56 -6.88 5.08
C THR A 190 25.12 -5.64 4.40
N ASP A 191 24.42 -5.13 3.39
CA ASP A 191 24.76 -3.91 2.62
C ASP A 191 24.26 -2.61 3.25
N VAL A 192 23.57 -2.69 4.42
CA VAL A 192 23.02 -1.53 5.11
C VAL A 192 23.33 -1.51 6.61
N ALA A 193 23.22 -0.33 7.23
CA ALA A 193 23.49 -0.03 8.64
C ALA A 193 22.22 0.53 9.29
N GLN A 194 21.77 -0.04 10.40
CA GLN A 194 20.52 0.31 11.06
C GLN A 194 20.64 1.61 11.88
N LEU A 195 19.70 2.54 11.67
CA LEU A 195 19.60 3.80 12.40
C LEU A 195 18.93 3.64 13.76
N ASP A 196 19.31 4.49 14.74
CA ASP A 196 18.77 4.52 16.09
C ASP A 196 17.90 5.76 16.34
N TYR A 197 16.61 5.61 16.17
CA TYR A 197 15.63 6.70 16.36
C TYR A 197 15.43 7.13 17.83
N SER A 198 16.18 6.59 18.79
CA SER A 198 16.27 7.16 20.14
C SER A 198 17.03 8.49 20.16
N LYS A 199 17.77 8.83 19.08
CA LYS A 199 18.58 10.05 18.94
C LYS A 199 17.76 11.21 18.36
N PRO A 200 17.51 12.30 19.13
CA PRO A 200 16.71 13.42 18.64
C PRO A 200 17.31 14.14 17.43
N GLU A 201 18.64 14.22 17.36
CA GLU A 201 19.33 14.88 16.23
C GLU A 201 19.19 14.10 14.93
N LEU A 202 19.21 12.75 14.98
CA LEU A 202 18.87 11.93 13.83
C LEU A 202 17.43 12.21 13.34
N GLN A 203 16.46 12.25 14.28
CA GLN A 203 15.07 12.55 13.92
C GLN A 203 14.97 13.92 13.22
N LYS A 204 15.67 14.93 13.73
CA LYS A 204 15.69 16.28 13.15
C LYS A 204 16.34 16.29 11.76
N TYR A 205 17.47 15.60 11.60
CA TYR A 205 18.14 15.43 10.30
C TYR A 205 17.22 14.80 9.27
N MET A 206 16.58 13.66 9.60
CA MET A 206 15.70 12.94 8.67
C MET A 206 14.48 13.76 8.26
N ILE A 207 13.84 14.48 9.20
CA ILE A 207 12.76 15.41 8.89
C ILE A 207 13.27 16.52 7.96
N GLY A 208 14.45 17.07 8.22
CA GLY A 208 15.08 18.09 7.38
C GLY A 208 15.35 17.60 5.95
N ALA A 209 15.88 16.38 5.80
CA ALA A 209 16.15 15.76 4.51
C ALA A 209 14.87 15.48 3.70
N MET A 210 13.79 15.04 4.38
CA MET A 210 12.49 14.89 3.71
C MET A 210 11.92 16.25 3.28
N LYS A 211 11.99 17.27 4.16
CA LYS A 211 11.55 18.64 3.82
C LYS A 211 12.30 19.21 2.63
N TYR A 212 13.59 18.90 2.50
CA TYR A 212 14.39 19.32 1.35
C TYR A 212 13.73 18.88 0.02
N TRP A 213 13.27 17.63 -0.11
CA TRP A 213 12.58 17.18 -1.31
C TRP A 213 11.22 17.85 -1.54
N LEU A 214 10.49 18.16 -0.47
CA LEU A 214 9.23 18.91 -0.57
C LEU A 214 9.43 20.34 -1.07
N THR A 215 10.54 21.01 -0.68
CA THR A 215 10.81 22.40 -1.03
C THR A 215 11.62 22.56 -2.30
N GLU A 216 12.66 21.73 -2.49
CA GLU A 216 13.59 21.87 -3.63
C GLU A 216 13.08 21.17 -4.89
N ALA A 217 12.44 20.02 -4.75
CA ALA A 217 11.98 19.25 -5.89
C ALA A 217 10.46 19.27 -6.05
N ASP A 218 9.73 19.93 -5.14
CA ASP A 218 8.28 20.08 -5.12
C ASP A 218 7.51 18.73 -5.14
N VAL A 219 8.12 17.66 -4.57
CA VAL A 219 7.40 16.37 -4.47
C VAL A 219 6.16 16.49 -3.57
N ASP A 220 5.16 15.63 -3.78
CA ASP A 220 3.87 15.69 -3.09
C ASP A 220 3.75 14.74 -1.91
N GLY A 221 4.82 14.05 -1.54
CA GLY A 221 4.85 13.15 -0.40
C GLY A 221 5.84 12.01 -0.53
N PHE A 222 5.61 10.95 0.27
CA PHE A 222 6.55 9.85 0.39
C PHE A 222 5.86 8.49 0.54
N ARG A 223 6.46 7.45 -0.02
CA ARG A 223 6.30 6.07 0.42
C ARG A 223 7.45 5.76 1.37
N CYS A 224 7.15 5.31 2.57
CA CYS A 224 8.16 5.06 3.58
C CYS A 224 8.44 3.58 3.72
N ASP A 225 9.67 3.21 3.35
CA ASP A 225 10.21 1.86 3.41
C ASP A 225 10.20 1.32 4.84
N VAL A 226 9.74 0.07 5.03
CA VAL A 226 9.61 -0.63 6.32
C VAL A 226 9.18 0.30 7.47
N ALA A 227 8.17 1.14 7.22
CA ALA A 227 7.72 2.20 8.13
C ALA A 227 7.40 1.69 9.54
N GLY A 228 6.94 0.44 9.64
CA GLY A 228 6.66 -0.21 10.92
C GLY A 228 7.89 -0.54 11.77
N MET A 229 9.11 -0.41 11.22
CA MET A 229 10.37 -0.57 11.95
C MET A 229 10.90 0.76 12.54
N VAL A 230 10.30 1.87 12.17
CA VAL A 230 10.61 3.22 12.65
C VAL A 230 9.51 3.64 13.63
N PRO A 231 9.83 4.26 14.78
CA PRO A 231 8.83 4.60 15.81
C PRO A 231 7.73 5.52 15.29
N THR A 232 6.46 5.17 15.53
CA THR A 232 5.29 5.98 15.16
C THR A 232 5.38 7.44 15.62
N PRO A 233 5.89 7.77 16.84
CA PRO A 233 6.08 9.17 17.25
C PRO A 233 7.00 9.99 16.35
N PHE A 234 7.99 9.36 15.69
CA PHE A 234 8.81 10.06 14.70
C PHE A 234 7.98 10.46 13.48
N TRP A 235 7.19 9.52 12.94
CA TRP A 235 6.33 9.79 11.79
C TRP A 235 5.31 10.89 12.07
N ASN A 236 4.73 10.90 13.27
CA ASN A 236 3.78 11.93 13.70
C ASN A 236 4.44 13.33 13.72
N LYS A 237 5.69 13.43 14.23
CA LYS A 237 6.46 14.68 14.17
C LYS A 237 6.78 15.09 12.74
N ALA A 238 7.21 14.12 11.92
CA ALA A 238 7.56 14.36 10.51
C ALA A 238 6.35 14.94 9.77
N ARG A 239 5.18 14.28 9.87
CA ARG A 239 3.95 14.76 9.25
C ARG A 239 3.58 16.17 9.68
N ALA A 240 3.63 16.47 10.98
CA ALA A 240 3.33 17.81 11.50
C ALA A 240 4.28 18.89 10.96
N GLU A 241 5.52 18.54 10.64
CA GLU A 241 6.48 19.46 10.00
C GLU A 241 6.24 19.61 8.49
N PHE A 242 5.79 18.55 7.81
CA PHE A 242 5.49 18.60 6.38
C PHE A 242 4.22 19.40 6.09
N ASP A 243 3.19 19.25 6.90
CA ASP A 243 1.92 19.99 6.79
C ASP A 243 2.10 21.50 6.92
N LYS A 244 3.21 21.98 7.55
CA LYS A 244 3.59 23.40 7.56
C LYS A 244 4.14 23.89 6.22
N VAL A 245 4.60 22.96 5.36
CA VAL A 245 5.14 23.28 4.02
C VAL A 245 4.04 23.23 2.97
N LYS A 246 3.38 22.08 2.87
CA LYS A 246 2.26 21.84 1.96
C LYS A 246 1.50 20.56 2.36
N PRO A 247 0.26 20.36 1.92
CA PRO A 247 -0.42 19.07 2.06
C PRO A 247 0.38 17.97 1.38
N VAL A 248 0.72 16.89 2.11
CA VAL A 248 1.49 15.75 1.61
C VAL A 248 0.70 14.46 1.65
N PHE A 249 1.03 13.52 0.78
CA PHE A 249 0.51 12.16 0.81
C PHE A 249 1.58 11.20 1.33
N MET A 250 1.25 10.46 2.39
CA MET A 250 2.17 9.56 3.06
C MET A 250 1.67 8.11 2.96
N LEU A 251 2.46 7.24 2.34
CA LEU A 251 2.23 5.81 2.24
C LEU A 251 3.22 5.05 3.11
N ALA A 252 2.73 4.26 4.07
CA ALA A 252 3.57 3.38 4.89
C ALA A 252 3.65 1.97 4.32
N GLU A 253 4.85 1.46 4.12
CA GLU A 253 5.03 0.03 3.98
C GLU A 253 4.92 -0.64 5.35
N ALA A 254 3.70 -0.87 5.77
CA ALA A 254 3.32 -1.39 7.07
C ALA A 254 1.83 -1.71 7.10
N GLU A 255 1.39 -2.44 8.14
CA GLU A 255 -0.03 -2.70 8.42
C GLU A 255 -0.43 -2.28 9.85
N GLN A 256 0.43 -1.55 10.59
CA GLN A 256 0.10 -1.08 11.93
C GLN A 256 -0.93 0.06 11.86
N PRO A 257 -2.09 -0.05 12.54
CA PRO A 257 -3.16 0.95 12.47
C PRO A 257 -2.80 2.30 13.08
N ASP A 258 -1.93 2.33 14.09
CA ASP A 258 -1.47 3.55 14.78
C ASP A 258 -0.72 4.51 13.85
N LEU A 259 -0.11 4.01 12.78
CA LEU A 259 0.51 4.83 11.75
C LEU A 259 -0.50 5.74 11.03
N GLN A 260 -1.76 5.29 10.90
CA GLN A 260 -2.83 6.03 10.21
C GLN A 260 -3.67 6.93 11.13
N GLU A 261 -3.32 7.03 12.41
CA GLU A 261 -4.01 7.96 13.32
C GLU A 261 -3.56 9.41 13.09
N TYR A 262 -2.27 9.63 12.74
CA TYR A 262 -1.66 10.97 12.69
C TYR A 262 -0.73 11.21 11.50
N ALA A 263 -0.03 10.19 10.98
CA ALA A 263 1.07 10.39 10.06
C ALA A 263 0.75 10.00 8.62
N PHE A 264 0.17 8.82 8.42
CA PHE A 264 0.06 8.22 7.09
C PHE A 264 -1.37 8.25 6.56
N ASP A 265 -1.50 8.65 5.32
CA ASP A 265 -2.76 8.58 4.58
C ASP A 265 -3.13 7.14 4.25
N MET A 266 -2.12 6.31 3.95
CA MET A 266 -2.32 4.96 3.47
C MET A 266 -1.29 3.99 4.06
N THR A 267 -1.74 2.75 4.28
CA THR A 267 -0.88 1.60 4.60
C THR A 267 -1.08 0.49 3.57
N TYR A 268 -0.11 -0.41 3.46
CA TYR A 268 -0.24 -1.63 2.66
C TYR A 268 -1.37 -2.52 3.18
N SER A 269 -1.89 -3.39 2.32
CA SER A 269 -2.83 -4.46 2.69
C SER A 269 -2.25 -5.82 2.29
N TRP A 270 -1.20 -6.23 2.98
CA TRP A 270 -0.52 -7.50 2.73
C TRP A 270 -1.44 -8.70 2.95
N GLU A 271 -2.28 -8.67 3.99
CA GLU A 271 -3.25 -9.75 4.26
C GLU A 271 -4.19 -9.95 3.06
N PHE A 272 -4.76 -8.87 2.51
CA PHE A 272 -5.61 -8.93 1.31
C PHE A 272 -4.83 -9.49 0.10
N HIS A 273 -3.61 -9.00 -0.13
CA HIS A 273 -2.73 -9.47 -1.20
C HIS A 273 -2.45 -10.98 -1.10
N HIS A 274 -2.11 -11.47 0.10
CA HIS A 274 -1.84 -12.88 0.33
C HIS A 274 -3.08 -13.75 0.11
N ILE A 275 -4.26 -13.29 0.55
CA ILE A 275 -5.53 -14.01 0.34
C ILE A 275 -5.86 -14.10 -1.15
N MET A 276 -5.69 -13.02 -1.93
CA MET A 276 -5.89 -13.06 -3.38
C MET A 276 -4.98 -14.08 -4.07
N ASN A 277 -3.69 -14.09 -3.73
CA ASN A 277 -2.75 -15.09 -4.23
C ASN A 277 -3.17 -16.52 -3.85
N ALA A 278 -3.59 -16.73 -2.61
CA ALA A 278 -4.01 -18.03 -2.10
C ALA A 278 -5.30 -18.51 -2.80
N ILE A 279 -6.27 -17.64 -3.05
CA ILE A 279 -7.49 -17.95 -3.83
C ILE A 279 -7.11 -18.34 -5.27
N ALA A 280 -6.25 -17.57 -5.94
CA ALA A 280 -5.79 -17.86 -7.30
C ALA A 280 -5.10 -19.23 -7.39
N GLN A 281 -4.38 -19.62 -6.36
CA GLN A 281 -3.69 -20.91 -6.23
C GLN A 281 -4.60 -22.05 -5.75
N GLY A 282 -5.86 -21.76 -5.41
CA GLY A 282 -6.80 -22.75 -4.87
C GLY A 282 -6.51 -23.20 -3.43
N LYS A 283 -5.71 -22.41 -2.69
CA LYS A 283 -5.30 -22.68 -1.31
C LYS A 283 -6.20 -22.01 -0.27
N ASP A 284 -7.05 -21.07 -0.71
CA ASP A 284 -7.94 -20.31 0.13
C ASP A 284 -9.32 -20.11 -0.53
N SER A 285 -10.24 -19.43 0.14
CA SER A 285 -11.63 -19.32 -0.25
C SER A 285 -12.22 -17.94 0.02
N ILE A 286 -13.36 -17.64 -0.55
CA ILE A 286 -14.11 -16.38 -0.42
C ILE A 286 -14.36 -15.95 1.04
N PRO A 287 -14.70 -16.84 2.01
CA PRO A 287 -14.88 -16.44 3.40
C PRO A 287 -13.66 -15.75 4.03
N GLN A 288 -12.43 -16.09 3.61
CA GLN A 288 -11.24 -15.43 4.12
C GLN A 288 -11.17 -13.96 3.63
N LEU A 289 -11.57 -13.72 2.39
CA LEU A 289 -11.67 -12.37 1.84
C LEU A 289 -12.71 -11.53 2.59
N ASP A 290 -13.89 -12.12 2.86
CA ASP A 290 -14.92 -11.47 3.68
C ASP A 290 -14.41 -11.16 5.10
N SER A 291 -13.68 -12.10 5.73
CA SER A 291 -13.08 -11.92 7.06
C SER A 291 -12.02 -10.83 7.07
N CYS A 292 -11.21 -10.71 6.02
CA CYS A 292 -10.21 -9.66 5.87
C CYS A 292 -10.87 -8.27 5.87
N PHE A 293 -11.91 -8.06 5.06
CA PHE A 293 -12.62 -6.78 5.03
C PHE A 293 -13.31 -6.46 6.37
N GLN A 294 -13.93 -7.45 7.02
CA GLN A 294 -14.53 -7.23 8.34
C GLN A 294 -13.47 -6.84 9.39
N LYS A 295 -12.30 -7.47 9.36
CA LYS A 295 -11.18 -7.12 10.23
C LYS A 295 -10.69 -5.69 9.96
N GLU A 296 -10.54 -5.30 8.69
CA GLU A 296 -10.11 -3.94 8.34
C GLU A 296 -11.08 -2.87 8.89
N LEU A 297 -12.39 -3.08 8.78
CA LEU A 297 -13.42 -2.15 9.27
C LEU A 297 -13.33 -1.86 10.78
N VAL A 298 -12.87 -2.83 11.58
CA VAL A 298 -12.76 -2.67 13.04
C VAL A 298 -11.35 -2.30 13.51
N THR A 299 -10.35 -2.49 12.65
CA THR A 299 -8.93 -2.32 13.00
C THR A 299 -8.41 -0.93 12.65
N TYR A 300 -8.82 -0.40 11.50
CA TYR A 300 -8.29 0.87 10.99
C TYR A 300 -9.25 2.05 11.24
N PRO A 301 -8.72 3.29 11.34
CA PRO A 301 -9.55 4.48 11.35
C PRO A 301 -10.51 4.50 10.13
N LYS A 302 -11.69 5.04 10.29
CA LYS A 302 -12.72 5.07 9.22
C LYS A 302 -12.25 5.77 7.95
N ASN A 303 -11.37 6.77 8.08
CA ASN A 303 -10.79 7.50 6.95
C ASN A 303 -9.52 6.86 6.37
N ALA A 304 -9.02 5.75 6.92
CA ALA A 304 -7.80 5.11 6.48
C ALA A 304 -7.88 4.63 5.03
N PHE A 305 -6.83 4.93 4.24
CA PHE A 305 -6.68 4.33 2.92
C PHE A 305 -5.88 3.03 3.04
N ARG A 306 -6.26 2.04 2.24
CA ARG A 306 -5.55 0.76 2.13
C ARG A 306 -5.06 0.58 0.70
N MET A 307 -3.77 0.28 0.52
CA MET A 307 -3.22 0.03 -0.82
C MET A 307 -3.62 -1.35 -1.32
N ARG A 308 -4.20 -1.42 -2.50
CA ARG A 308 -4.64 -2.65 -3.15
C ARG A 308 -3.76 -2.95 -4.36
N PHE A 309 -3.10 -4.10 -4.36
CA PHE A 309 -2.13 -4.44 -5.39
C PHE A 309 -2.05 -5.94 -5.64
N ILE A 310 -1.73 -6.32 -6.86
CA ILE A 310 -1.44 -7.71 -7.23
C ILE A 310 0.07 -7.97 -7.31
N THR A 311 0.87 -6.92 -7.52
CA THR A 311 2.34 -6.98 -7.55
C THR A 311 2.93 -5.62 -7.20
N ASN A 312 4.20 -5.58 -6.82
CA ASN A 312 5.07 -4.43 -6.63
C ASN A 312 6.51 -4.86 -6.93
N HIS A 313 7.50 -3.99 -6.68
CA HIS A 313 8.91 -4.29 -6.92
C HIS A 313 9.41 -5.52 -6.14
N ASP A 314 8.96 -5.72 -4.90
CA ASP A 314 9.36 -6.85 -4.06
C ASP A 314 8.70 -8.16 -4.53
N GLU A 315 7.38 -8.16 -4.67
CA GLU A 315 6.65 -9.34 -5.11
C GLU A 315 7.16 -9.83 -6.46
N ASN A 316 7.34 -8.90 -7.41
CA ASN A 316 7.84 -9.23 -8.74
C ASN A 316 9.26 -9.83 -8.69
N SER A 317 10.17 -9.22 -7.91
CA SER A 317 11.57 -9.65 -7.89
C SER A 317 11.79 -10.93 -7.08
N TRP A 318 11.09 -11.09 -5.94
CA TRP A 318 11.39 -12.16 -4.98
C TRP A 318 10.40 -13.32 -5.01
N ASN A 319 9.10 -13.05 -5.22
CA ASN A 319 8.05 -14.04 -5.12
C ASN A 319 7.50 -14.50 -6.49
N GLY A 320 7.86 -13.83 -7.57
CA GLY A 320 7.44 -14.13 -8.93
C GLY A 320 6.56 -13.07 -9.54
N SER A 321 6.50 -13.05 -10.88
CA SER A 321 5.53 -12.21 -11.56
C SER A 321 4.12 -12.57 -11.13
N GLU A 322 3.16 -11.66 -11.29
CA GLU A 322 1.75 -11.90 -11.00
C GLU A 322 1.21 -13.09 -11.81
N PHE A 323 1.74 -13.34 -13.00
CA PHE A 323 1.37 -14.49 -13.83
C PHE A 323 1.89 -15.82 -13.26
N GLU A 324 3.10 -15.85 -12.70
CA GLU A 324 3.63 -17.05 -12.02
C GLU A 324 2.84 -17.35 -10.75
N ARG A 325 2.38 -16.31 -10.03
CA ARG A 325 1.66 -16.47 -8.75
C ARG A 325 0.17 -16.74 -8.90
N MET A 326 -0.48 -16.10 -9.88
CA MET A 326 -1.94 -16.10 -10.02
C MET A 326 -2.44 -16.80 -11.30
N GLY A 327 -1.56 -17.07 -12.31
CA GLY A 327 -1.96 -17.70 -13.56
C GLY A 327 -3.09 -16.95 -14.27
N ASP A 328 -4.12 -17.68 -14.71
CA ASP A 328 -5.28 -17.12 -15.42
C ASP A 328 -6.14 -16.16 -14.57
N ALA A 329 -5.94 -16.13 -13.23
CA ALA A 329 -6.68 -15.26 -12.34
C ALA A 329 -6.22 -13.79 -12.37
N VAL A 330 -5.09 -13.47 -13.01
CA VAL A 330 -4.45 -12.13 -12.97
C VAL A 330 -5.44 -11.02 -13.30
N LYS A 331 -6.21 -11.11 -14.41
CA LYS A 331 -7.18 -10.06 -14.78
C LYS A 331 -8.29 -9.88 -13.75
N ALA A 332 -8.83 -10.97 -13.19
CA ALA A 332 -9.87 -10.91 -12.17
C ALA A 332 -9.34 -10.28 -10.87
N MET A 333 -8.13 -10.68 -10.43
CA MET A 333 -7.51 -10.14 -9.22
C MET A 333 -7.11 -8.66 -9.40
N ALA A 334 -6.59 -8.28 -10.57
CA ALA A 334 -6.34 -6.89 -10.91
C ALA A 334 -7.62 -6.05 -10.86
N ALA A 335 -8.70 -6.51 -11.53
CA ALA A 335 -9.98 -5.82 -11.51
C ALA A 335 -10.54 -5.66 -10.09
N LEU A 336 -10.39 -6.68 -9.25
CA LEU A 336 -10.81 -6.64 -7.84
C LEU A 336 -10.14 -5.49 -7.08
N THR A 337 -8.84 -5.24 -7.27
CA THR A 337 -8.11 -4.18 -6.57
C THR A 337 -8.67 -2.77 -6.83
N PHE A 338 -9.35 -2.56 -7.97
CA PHE A 338 -9.92 -1.26 -8.33
C PHE A 338 -11.33 -1.02 -7.79
N VAL A 339 -12.08 -2.09 -7.52
CA VAL A 339 -13.50 -1.95 -7.14
C VAL A 339 -13.77 -2.17 -5.66
N VAL A 340 -12.83 -2.76 -4.91
CA VAL A 340 -12.93 -2.86 -3.43
C VAL A 340 -12.55 -1.55 -2.74
N PRO A 341 -12.88 -1.34 -1.44
CA PRO A 341 -12.42 -0.18 -0.70
C PRO A 341 -10.88 -0.09 -0.64
N GLY A 342 -10.33 1.07 -0.97
CA GLY A 342 -8.88 1.34 -0.98
C GLY A 342 -8.41 2.03 -2.26
N MET A 343 -7.09 2.15 -2.41
CA MET A 343 -6.42 2.78 -3.55
C MET A 343 -5.60 1.73 -4.32
N PRO A 344 -5.83 1.55 -5.61
CA PRO A 344 -5.07 0.58 -6.41
C PRO A 344 -3.66 1.07 -6.71
N LEU A 345 -2.72 0.13 -6.79
CA LEU A 345 -1.36 0.29 -7.28
C LEU A 345 -1.18 -0.49 -8.59
N ILE A 346 -0.53 0.14 -9.56
CA ILE A 346 0.03 -0.49 -10.77
C ILE A 346 1.55 -0.41 -10.67
N TYR A 347 2.24 -1.54 -10.76
CA TYR A 347 3.71 -1.58 -10.85
C TYR A 347 4.16 -1.48 -12.31
N SER A 348 5.26 -0.81 -12.57
CA SER A 348 5.85 -0.64 -13.91
C SER A 348 5.89 -1.92 -14.72
N GLY A 349 5.24 -1.94 -15.89
CA GLY A 349 5.12 -3.11 -16.79
C GLY A 349 3.88 -3.96 -16.56
N GLN A 350 3.18 -3.79 -15.45
CA GLN A 350 1.92 -4.51 -15.18
C GLN A 350 0.85 -4.14 -16.23
N GLU A 351 0.79 -2.87 -16.65
CA GLU A 351 -0.15 -2.36 -17.65
C GLU A 351 0.12 -2.86 -19.09
N VAL A 352 1.24 -3.52 -19.30
CA VAL A 352 1.55 -4.18 -20.57
C VAL A 352 1.65 -5.69 -20.43
N GLY A 353 1.23 -6.25 -19.31
CA GLY A 353 1.20 -7.68 -19.05
C GLY A 353 2.59 -8.30 -18.98
N MET A 354 3.50 -7.72 -18.26
CA MET A 354 4.87 -8.20 -18.14
C MET A 354 4.93 -9.52 -17.36
N HIS A 355 5.29 -10.62 -18.04
CA HIS A 355 5.47 -11.94 -17.45
C HIS A 355 6.82 -12.17 -16.78
N LYS A 356 7.65 -11.14 -16.68
CA LYS A 356 9.06 -11.22 -16.31
C LYS A 356 9.26 -10.78 -14.87
N ARG A 357 10.15 -11.45 -14.13
CA ARG A 357 10.74 -10.95 -12.89
C ARG A 357 11.85 -9.99 -13.24
N LEU A 358 11.76 -8.76 -12.78
CA LEU A 358 12.84 -7.78 -12.94
C LEU A 358 13.97 -8.06 -11.94
N ARG A 359 15.21 -7.93 -12.41
CA ARG A 359 16.39 -8.10 -11.55
C ARG A 359 16.49 -6.94 -10.55
N PHE A 360 16.64 -7.26 -9.28
CA PHE A 360 16.67 -6.24 -8.23
C PHE A 360 18.02 -5.51 -8.15
N PHE A 361 19.13 -6.25 -8.21
CA PHE A 361 20.48 -5.72 -8.00
C PHE A 361 21.25 -5.40 -9.30
N ASP A 362 20.68 -5.73 -10.43
CA ASP A 362 21.33 -5.61 -11.73
C ASP A 362 20.43 -4.88 -12.72
N LYS A 363 21.00 -4.39 -13.83
CA LYS A 363 20.22 -3.80 -14.92
C LYS A 363 19.36 -4.84 -15.60
N ASP A 364 18.13 -4.47 -15.81
CA ASP A 364 17.14 -5.17 -16.62
C ASP A 364 16.35 -4.14 -17.44
N THR A 365 15.37 -4.53 -18.22
CA THR A 365 14.55 -3.59 -18.98
C THR A 365 13.15 -4.12 -19.19
N ILE A 366 12.16 -3.25 -18.98
CA ILE A 366 10.76 -3.53 -19.29
C ILE A 366 10.57 -3.37 -20.80
N ASN A 367 9.90 -4.35 -21.40
CA ASN A 367 9.42 -4.23 -22.78
C ASN A 367 8.03 -3.60 -22.78
N TRP A 368 7.77 -2.68 -23.69
CA TRP A 368 6.53 -1.92 -23.77
C TRP A 368 5.73 -2.30 -25.04
N PRO A 369 5.16 -3.51 -25.13
CA PRO A 369 4.34 -3.91 -26.27
C PRO A 369 2.99 -3.21 -26.25
N ASN A 370 2.46 -2.89 -27.42
CA ASN A 370 1.06 -2.50 -27.56
C ASN A 370 0.19 -3.75 -27.57
N ASN A 371 -0.63 -3.95 -26.55
CA ASN A 371 -1.49 -5.12 -26.38
C ASN A 371 -2.79 -4.78 -25.62
N GLU A 372 -3.60 -5.81 -25.31
CA GLU A 372 -4.89 -5.65 -24.64
C GLU A 372 -4.82 -5.29 -23.15
N TRP A 373 -3.63 -5.33 -22.52
CA TRP A 373 -3.49 -5.02 -21.09
C TRP A 373 -3.60 -3.52 -20.81
N PHE A 374 -3.02 -2.68 -21.66
CA PHE A 374 -3.09 -1.24 -21.47
C PHE A 374 -4.54 -0.70 -21.48
N PRO A 375 -5.39 -0.99 -22.49
CA PRO A 375 -6.79 -0.57 -22.45
C PRO A 375 -7.60 -1.20 -21.31
N PHE A 376 -7.24 -2.40 -20.86
CA PHE A 376 -7.84 -3.02 -19.68
C PHE A 376 -7.59 -2.18 -18.42
N TYR A 377 -6.33 -1.83 -18.13
CA TYR A 377 -6.01 -0.98 -16.98
C TYR A 377 -6.54 0.43 -17.14
N GLN A 378 -6.51 1.01 -18.33
CA GLN A 378 -7.05 2.34 -18.61
C GLN A 378 -8.53 2.43 -18.20
N LYS A 379 -9.36 1.46 -18.56
CA LYS A 379 -10.78 1.41 -18.15
C LYS A 379 -10.94 1.34 -16.63
N LEU A 380 -10.12 0.57 -15.94
CA LEU A 380 -10.15 0.46 -14.48
C LEU A 380 -9.71 1.75 -13.77
N VAL A 381 -8.65 2.39 -14.28
CA VAL A 381 -8.15 3.66 -13.75
C VAL A 381 -9.20 4.77 -13.97
N GLU A 382 -9.80 4.84 -15.15
CA GLU A 382 -10.88 5.79 -15.45
C GLU A 382 -12.09 5.57 -14.54
N LEU A 383 -12.51 4.31 -14.34
CA LEU A 383 -13.59 3.98 -13.41
C LEU A 383 -13.28 4.47 -11.99
N LYS A 384 -12.07 4.19 -11.48
CA LYS A 384 -11.62 4.64 -10.15
C LYS A 384 -11.59 6.15 -10.04
N ALA A 385 -11.16 6.84 -11.07
CA ALA A 385 -11.02 8.29 -11.09
C ALA A 385 -12.37 9.02 -11.18
N THR A 386 -13.38 8.42 -11.81
CA THR A 386 -14.65 9.10 -12.16
C THR A 386 -15.86 8.65 -11.36
N ASN A 387 -15.84 7.47 -10.72
CA ASN A 387 -17.01 6.97 -9.99
C ASN A 387 -16.93 7.33 -8.49
N PRO A 388 -17.87 8.19 -7.98
CA PRO A 388 -17.85 8.64 -6.59
C PRO A 388 -18.02 7.51 -5.56
N ALA A 389 -18.66 6.40 -5.91
CA ALA A 389 -18.77 5.26 -5.01
C ALA A 389 -17.41 4.59 -4.73
N LEU A 390 -16.42 4.76 -5.61
CA LEU A 390 -15.09 4.16 -5.48
C LEU A 390 -14.05 5.06 -4.80
N LEU A 391 -14.41 6.25 -4.35
CA LEU A 391 -13.51 7.12 -3.60
C LEU A 391 -12.89 6.36 -2.40
N CYS A 392 -11.70 6.79 -1.99
CA CYS A 392 -11.02 6.24 -0.82
C CYS A 392 -11.59 6.79 0.50
N GLY A 393 -11.33 6.09 1.61
CA GLY A 393 -11.72 6.51 2.94
C GLY A 393 -13.22 6.72 3.09
N GLU A 394 -13.59 7.69 3.91
CA GLU A 394 -15.00 7.96 4.25
C GLU A 394 -15.82 8.61 3.12
N LYS A 395 -15.15 9.12 2.05
CA LYS A 395 -15.86 9.68 0.87
C LYS A 395 -16.38 8.60 -0.07
N GLY A 396 -15.82 7.39 -0.01
CA GLY A 396 -16.29 6.27 -0.82
C GLY A 396 -17.48 5.56 -0.21
N ALA A 397 -18.16 4.77 -1.03
CA ALA A 397 -19.26 3.92 -0.56
C ALA A 397 -18.72 2.67 0.14
N ASP A 398 -19.43 2.21 1.17
CA ASP A 398 -19.19 0.92 1.78
C ASP A 398 -19.42 -0.22 0.77
N MET A 399 -18.74 -1.33 0.98
CA MET A 399 -18.91 -2.53 0.17
C MET A 399 -20.05 -3.39 0.73
N PHE A 400 -21.15 -3.51 -0.02
CA PHE A 400 -22.27 -4.37 0.32
C PHE A 400 -22.15 -5.73 -0.36
N ARG A 401 -21.89 -6.76 0.40
CA ARG A 401 -21.69 -8.14 -0.07
C ARG A 401 -23.01 -8.79 -0.48
N ILE A 402 -23.12 -9.24 -1.73
CA ILE A 402 -24.24 -10.02 -2.25
C ILE A 402 -23.88 -11.51 -2.14
N LYS A 403 -24.56 -12.23 -1.26
CA LYS A 403 -24.29 -13.65 -1.05
C LYS A 403 -24.83 -14.49 -2.22
N SER A 404 -24.06 -15.50 -2.62
CA SER A 404 -24.44 -16.51 -3.61
C SER A 404 -24.51 -17.88 -2.95
N ALA A 405 -25.42 -18.74 -3.39
CA ALA A 405 -25.41 -20.16 -3.04
C ALA A 405 -24.18 -20.89 -3.62
N ASN A 406 -23.58 -20.35 -4.68
CA ASN A 406 -22.36 -20.85 -5.26
C ASN A 406 -21.14 -20.26 -4.54
N SER A 407 -20.40 -21.08 -3.82
CA SER A 407 -19.22 -20.67 -3.02
C SER A 407 -18.02 -20.18 -3.85
N LYS A 408 -18.10 -20.22 -5.18
CA LYS A 408 -17.07 -19.70 -6.08
C LYS A 408 -17.35 -18.28 -6.58
N ILE A 409 -18.53 -17.75 -6.26
CA ILE A 409 -18.97 -16.44 -6.73
C ILE A 409 -18.79 -15.39 -5.63
N TYR A 410 -18.06 -14.36 -5.99
CA TYR A 410 -17.87 -13.16 -5.17
C TYR A 410 -18.59 -11.98 -5.82
N ALA A 411 -19.68 -11.52 -5.23
CA ALA A 411 -20.47 -10.43 -5.76
C ALA A 411 -20.72 -9.37 -4.69
N PHE A 412 -20.65 -8.08 -5.06
CA PHE A 412 -20.92 -6.97 -4.16
C PHE A 412 -21.30 -5.71 -4.94
N THR A 413 -21.92 -4.77 -4.25
CA THR A 413 -22.09 -3.40 -4.73
C THR A 413 -21.32 -2.43 -3.85
N ARG A 414 -20.92 -1.31 -4.46
CA ARG A 414 -20.58 -0.06 -3.78
C ARG A 414 -21.50 1.01 -4.32
N GLU A 415 -22.29 1.64 -3.47
CA GLU A 415 -23.31 2.59 -3.85
C GLU A 415 -23.40 3.74 -2.84
N ASN A 416 -23.42 4.97 -3.34
CA ASN A 416 -23.77 6.19 -2.63
C ASN A 416 -24.74 7.03 -3.50
N GLU A 417 -25.09 8.21 -3.05
CA GLU A 417 -26.03 9.08 -3.78
C GLU A 417 -25.58 9.46 -5.20
N GLN A 418 -24.27 9.41 -5.49
CA GLN A 418 -23.67 9.92 -6.73
C GLN A 418 -23.16 8.83 -7.66
N GLY A 419 -23.08 7.58 -7.20
CA GLY A 419 -22.57 6.49 -8.03
C GLY A 419 -22.84 5.10 -7.46
N LYS A 420 -22.85 4.11 -8.37
CA LYS A 420 -22.95 2.70 -8.01
C LYS A 420 -22.10 1.86 -8.94
N VAL A 421 -21.41 0.88 -8.34
CA VAL A 421 -20.72 -0.20 -9.05
C VAL A 421 -21.23 -1.52 -8.53
N LEU A 422 -21.63 -2.41 -9.44
CA LEU A 422 -21.90 -3.82 -9.17
C LEU A 422 -20.75 -4.65 -9.75
N ALA A 423 -20.08 -5.43 -8.91
CA ALA A 423 -18.97 -6.29 -9.30
C ALA A 423 -19.29 -7.76 -8.99
N ILE A 424 -19.06 -8.64 -9.95
CA ILE A 424 -19.33 -10.08 -9.84
C ILE A 424 -18.11 -10.83 -10.38
N PHE A 425 -17.56 -11.75 -9.58
CA PHE A 425 -16.37 -12.53 -9.92
C PHE A 425 -16.63 -14.02 -9.76
N ASN A 426 -16.10 -14.80 -10.69
CA ASN A 426 -15.95 -16.26 -10.56
C ASN A 426 -14.52 -16.59 -10.13
N PHE A 427 -14.30 -16.89 -8.87
CA PHE A 427 -13.00 -17.28 -8.34
C PHE A 427 -12.78 -18.80 -8.47
N SER A 428 -12.92 -19.30 -9.71
CA SER A 428 -12.62 -20.70 -10.01
C SER A 428 -12.15 -20.92 -11.45
N LYS A 429 -11.46 -22.03 -11.68
CA LYS A 429 -10.99 -22.50 -12.99
C LYS A 429 -12.10 -23.07 -13.88
N ASN A 430 -13.35 -23.09 -13.43
CA ASN A 430 -14.48 -23.65 -14.12
C ASN A 430 -15.52 -22.60 -14.46
N LYS A 431 -16.21 -22.79 -15.59
CA LYS A 431 -17.41 -22.00 -15.90
C LYS A 431 -18.46 -22.20 -14.79
N GLN A 432 -19.09 -21.11 -14.37
CA GLN A 432 -20.14 -21.11 -13.36
C GLN A 432 -21.41 -20.49 -13.92
N SER A 433 -22.56 -21.18 -13.73
CA SER A 433 -23.89 -20.59 -13.93
C SER A 433 -24.57 -20.54 -12.56
N PHE A 434 -25.14 -19.38 -12.22
CA PHE A 434 -25.69 -19.13 -10.89
C PHE A 434 -26.74 -18.03 -10.93
N THR A 435 -27.62 -18.03 -9.96
CA THR A 435 -28.61 -16.95 -9.73
C THR A 435 -28.14 -16.11 -8.54
N LEU A 436 -28.24 -14.79 -8.67
CA LEU A 436 -28.21 -13.86 -7.54
C LEU A 436 -29.60 -13.33 -7.30
N ASP A 437 -30.00 -13.24 -6.02
CA ASP A 437 -31.33 -12.80 -5.59
C ASP A 437 -31.13 -11.79 -4.44
N ASN A 438 -31.14 -10.50 -4.78
CA ASN A 438 -30.94 -9.41 -3.83
C ASN A 438 -31.37 -8.06 -4.45
N GLU A 439 -32.09 -7.24 -3.72
CA GLU A 439 -32.55 -5.91 -4.16
C GLU A 439 -31.39 -4.98 -4.58
N ALA A 440 -30.20 -5.16 -3.99
CA ALA A 440 -29.01 -4.37 -4.35
C ALA A 440 -28.50 -4.63 -5.78
N LEU A 441 -28.98 -5.69 -6.47
CA LEU A 441 -28.66 -5.96 -7.87
C LEU A 441 -29.39 -4.99 -8.80
N ALA A 442 -30.62 -4.63 -8.45
CA ALA A 442 -31.52 -3.93 -9.36
C ALA A 442 -30.93 -2.58 -9.80
N GLY A 443 -31.00 -2.33 -11.11
CA GLY A 443 -30.53 -1.07 -11.70
C GLY A 443 -30.35 -1.12 -13.21
N HIS A 444 -30.18 0.06 -13.76
CA HIS A 444 -29.80 0.29 -15.15
C HIS A 444 -28.30 0.55 -15.21
N TYR A 445 -27.56 -0.26 -15.94
CA TYR A 445 -26.11 -0.28 -15.92
C TYR A 445 -25.49 -0.26 -17.30
N VAL A 446 -24.21 0.10 -17.32
CA VAL A 446 -23.31 -0.12 -18.46
C VAL A 446 -22.27 -1.14 -18.05
N ASP A 447 -22.01 -2.13 -18.90
CA ASP A 447 -20.87 -3.07 -18.70
C ASP A 447 -19.56 -2.39 -19.07
N LEU A 448 -18.65 -2.27 -18.10
CA LEU A 448 -17.36 -1.59 -18.27
C LEU A 448 -16.51 -2.22 -19.37
N PHE A 449 -16.60 -3.53 -19.55
CA PHE A 449 -15.72 -4.29 -20.44
C PHE A 449 -16.39 -4.74 -21.75
N ALA A 450 -17.64 -4.40 -21.94
CA ALA A 450 -18.28 -4.65 -23.24
C ALA A 450 -17.57 -3.87 -24.35
N ASP A 451 -17.51 -4.46 -25.56
CA ASP A 451 -16.88 -3.84 -26.75
C ASP A 451 -17.57 -2.55 -27.19
N LYS A 452 -18.86 -2.46 -26.93
CA LYS A 452 -19.68 -1.26 -27.10
C LYS A 452 -20.36 -0.97 -25.78
N ALA A 453 -20.60 0.31 -25.49
CA ALA A 453 -21.37 0.73 -24.31
C ALA A 453 -22.74 -0.01 -24.35
N THR A 454 -22.79 -1.16 -23.70
CA THR A 454 -23.99 -2.00 -23.65
C THR A 454 -24.73 -1.67 -22.37
N GLU A 455 -25.91 -1.09 -22.54
CA GLU A 455 -26.83 -0.83 -21.43
C GLU A 455 -27.60 -2.10 -21.11
N ILE A 456 -27.78 -2.38 -19.84
CA ILE A 456 -28.45 -3.56 -19.33
C ILE A 456 -29.28 -3.24 -18.10
N ASP A 457 -30.54 -3.67 -18.10
CA ASP A 457 -31.39 -3.66 -16.92
C ASP A 457 -31.18 -4.96 -16.15
N ILE A 458 -30.73 -4.86 -14.93
CA ILE A 458 -30.56 -6.03 -14.03
C ILE A 458 -31.65 -5.97 -12.98
N PRO A 459 -32.53 -6.99 -12.91
CA PRO A 459 -33.55 -7.09 -11.84
C PRO A 459 -32.93 -7.55 -10.53
N ALA A 460 -33.68 -7.45 -9.44
CA ALA A 460 -33.28 -7.93 -8.11
C ALA A 460 -32.96 -9.45 -8.09
N LYS A 461 -33.52 -10.21 -9.01
CA LYS A 461 -33.20 -11.62 -9.22
C LYS A 461 -32.77 -11.84 -10.65
N ALA A 462 -31.50 -12.25 -10.85
CA ALA A 462 -30.92 -12.43 -12.16
C ALA A 462 -30.00 -13.64 -12.23
N ASP A 463 -30.00 -14.27 -13.41
CA ASP A 463 -29.13 -15.40 -13.75
C ASP A 463 -27.87 -14.89 -14.46
N PHE A 464 -26.72 -15.43 -14.07
CA PHE A 464 -25.41 -15.09 -14.62
C PHE A 464 -24.66 -16.35 -15.05
N THR A 465 -23.81 -16.18 -16.05
CA THR A 465 -22.84 -17.20 -16.43
C THR A 465 -21.47 -16.54 -16.64
N LEU A 466 -20.46 -17.02 -15.91
CA LEU A 466 -19.09 -16.56 -16.01
C LEU A 466 -18.16 -17.72 -16.39
N GLY A 467 -17.26 -17.45 -17.32
CA GLY A 467 -16.14 -18.36 -17.66
C GLY A 467 -15.18 -18.52 -16.46
N PRO A 468 -14.14 -19.37 -16.61
CA PRO A 468 -13.06 -19.49 -15.62
C PRO A 468 -12.45 -18.12 -15.32
N TRP A 469 -12.33 -17.76 -14.04
CA TRP A 469 -11.82 -16.46 -13.58
C TRP A 469 -12.50 -15.24 -14.24
N GLY A 470 -13.70 -15.45 -14.78
CA GLY A 470 -14.51 -14.40 -15.42
C GLY A 470 -15.05 -13.43 -14.38
N PHE A 471 -15.25 -12.19 -14.81
CA PHE A 471 -15.84 -11.15 -13.96
C PHE A 471 -16.69 -10.19 -14.79
N LEU A 472 -17.59 -9.49 -14.11
CA LEU A 472 -18.42 -8.40 -14.64
C LEU A 472 -18.29 -7.19 -13.72
N ILE A 473 -18.12 -6.03 -14.31
CA ILE A 473 -18.16 -4.75 -13.59
C ILE A 473 -19.18 -3.86 -14.30
N TYR A 474 -20.28 -3.62 -13.62
CA TYR A 474 -21.37 -2.82 -14.08
C TYR A 474 -21.39 -1.47 -13.36
N VAL A 475 -21.50 -0.39 -14.12
CA VAL A 475 -21.56 0.98 -13.63
C VAL A 475 -22.96 1.50 -13.84
N LYS A 476 -23.64 1.94 -12.77
CA LYS A 476 -24.98 2.53 -12.85
C LYS A 476 -24.92 3.83 -13.65
N LYS A 477 -25.90 3.99 -14.54
CA LYS A 477 -26.15 5.23 -15.27
C LYS A 477 -26.89 6.26 -14.44
#